data_9687fc45227c1f151cce3e868bb25a3f
#
_entry.id   9687fc45227c1f151cce3e868bb25a3f
#
_cell.length_a   1.000
_cell.length_b   1.000
_cell.length_c   1.000
_cell.angle_alpha   90.00
_cell.angle_beta   90.00
_cell.angle_gamma   90.00
#
_symmetry.space_group_name_H-M   'P 1'
#
loop_
_entity.id
_entity.type
_entity.pdbx_description
1 polymer ?
#
loop_
_entity_poly.entity_id
_entity_poly.type
_entity_poly.pdbx_seq_one_letter_code
_entity_poly.pdbx_strand_id
1 'polypeptide(L)'
;MKLSVVIVNYNVKYYLQQCLESLQRALKGVEAEVFVVDNHSHDGSVAYLRSRFPDVHFIASAHNLGFAGGNNIAIRQSKGEYVLLLNPDTVVGEEVIHASIDFMDSHPAAGGHGVQMLTHCGERALESRRGLPSPMVSFYKMIGLCKHFPQSDRFAHYYMGSLSWDVPGKIEVISGAYCFLRRSALDKVGLLDEDFFMYGEDVDLSYRLLKGGFENWYLPVRILHYKGESTQKSSFRYVHVFYDAMLIFFRKHYGGMNVLWRLPIKTAIYVKAFGSLIGTTIRATRKKLGFRTSKAKSFPHYIFVAGKDVMEKCQRLATDNALVAEYRVADKDSLQHTHANLLKEFGGKNRPYCIVYDTDRFSYQDILNVFAEQPKQNIHIGFYHRKENRVITMMEVIGD
;
A
#
# COMPACT_ATOMS: atom_id res chain seq x y z
N MET A 1 -1.44 -13.27 -23.59
CA MET A 1 -1.57 -12.29 -22.50
C MET A 1 -0.53 -12.63 -21.43
N LYS A 2 0.43 -11.73 -21.18
CA LYS A 2 1.51 -11.98 -20.21
C LYS A 2 1.06 -11.68 -18.77
N LEU A 3 0.31 -10.57 -18.59
CA LEU A 3 -0.06 -10.10 -17.25
C LEU A 3 -1.56 -9.72 -17.18
N SER A 4 -2.23 -10.12 -16.12
CA SER A 4 -3.53 -9.58 -15.72
C SER A 4 -3.36 -8.81 -14.41
N VAL A 5 -3.71 -7.53 -14.41
CA VAL A 5 -3.72 -6.70 -13.20
C VAL A 5 -5.13 -6.61 -12.66
N VAL A 6 -5.30 -6.87 -11.38
CA VAL A 6 -6.59 -6.83 -10.67
C VAL A 6 -6.52 -5.81 -9.55
N ILE A 7 -7.43 -4.84 -9.58
CA ILE A 7 -7.55 -3.77 -8.60
C ILE A 7 -8.96 -3.79 -8.01
N VAL A 8 -9.08 -3.88 -6.70
CA VAL A 8 -10.38 -3.77 -6.01
C VAL A 8 -10.52 -2.36 -5.44
N ASN A 9 -11.52 -1.62 -5.95
CA ASN A 9 -11.80 -0.24 -5.54
C ASN A 9 -12.91 -0.18 -4.50
N TYR A 10 -12.73 0.68 -3.49
CA TYR A 10 -13.79 1.06 -2.55
C TYR A 10 -13.61 2.50 -2.05
N ASN A 11 -14.36 3.45 -2.64
CA ASN A 11 -14.40 4.87 -2.25
C ASN A 11 -13.04 5.59 -2.23
N VAL A 12 -12.19 5.35 -3.24
CA VAL A 12 -10.85 5.99 -3.37
C VAL A 12 -10.60 6.49 -4.79
N LYS A 13 -11.58 7.15 -5.38
CA LYS A 13 -11.62 7.62 -6.77
C LYS A 13 -10.32 8.22 -7.30
N TYR A 14 -9.75 9.19 -6.60
CA TYR A 14 -8.58 9.91 -7.08
C TYR A 14 -7.26 9.14 -6.88
N TYR A 15 -7.17 8.33 -5.83
CA TYR A 15 -6.04 7.42 -5.64
C TYR A 15 -6.04 6.33 -6.71
N LEU A 16 -7.23 5.77 -7.02
CA LEU A 16 -7.37 4.82 -8.13
C LEU A 16 -7.00 5.46 -9.47
N GLN A 17 -7.36 6.72 -9.73
CA GLN A 17 -6.91 7.43 -10.93
C GLN A 17 -5.39 7.45 -11.00
N GLN A 18 -4.72 7.90 -9.96
CA GLN A 18 -3.26 7.97 -9.90
C GLN A 18 -2.61 6.59 -10.02
N CYS A 19 -3.18 5.57 -9.39
CA CYS A 19 -2.74 4.18 -9.52
C CYS A 19 -2.80 3.73 -10.99
N LEU A 20 -3.91 3.96 -11.68
CA LEU A 20 -4.08 3.60 -13.10
C LEU A 20 -3.12 4.38 -14.00
N GLU A 21 -2.90 5.67 -13.76
CA GLU A 21 -1.94 6.49 -14.52
C GLU A 21 -0.50 5.99 -14.37
N SER A 22 -0.08 5.68 -13.14
CA SER A 22 1.24 5.11 -12.88
C SER A 22 1.39 3.71 -13.50
N LEU A 23 0.35 2.90 -13.38
CA LEU A 23 0.30 1.55 -13.94
C LEU A 23 0.38 1.56 -15.48
N GLN A 24 -0.35 2.47 -16.16
CA GLN A 24 -0.26 2.60 -17.62
C GLN A 24 1.17 2.87 -18.09
N ARG A 25 1.93 3.69 -17.35
CA ARG A 25 3.35 3.95 -17.66
C ARG A 25 4.21 2.72 -17.43
N ALA A 26 3.96 1.99 -16.34
CA ALA A 26 4.69 0.77 -16.00
C ALA A 26 4.38 -0.42 -16.93
N LEU A 27 3.20 -0.44 -17.55
CA LEU A 27 2.77 -1.47 -18.51
C LEU A 27 3.24 -1.22 -19.94
N LYS A 28 3.92 -0.12 -20.22
CA LYS A 28 4.37 0.20 -21.59
C LYS A 28 5.26 -0.93 -22.16
N GLY A 29 4.85 -1.52 -23.25
CA GLY A 29 5.54 -2.64 -23.90
C GLY A 29 5.20 -4.03 -23.34
N VAL A 30 4.28 -4.12 -22.37
CA VAL A 30 3.80 -5.38 -21.79
C VAL A 30 2.42 -5.72 -22.35
N GLU A 31 2.23 -6.96 -22.80
CA GLU A 31 0.92 -7.48 -23.19
C GLU A 31 0.09 -7.75 -21.92
N ALA A 32 -0.72 -6.78 -21.51
CA ALA A 32 -1.46 -6.83 -20.27
C ALA A 32 -2.94 -6.44 -20.42
N GLU A 33 -3.76 -6.96 -19.52
CA GLU A 33 -5.15 -6.55 -19.28
C GLU A 33 -5.29 -6.02 -17.84
N VAL A 34 -6.16 -5.04 -17.65
CA VAL A 34 -6.39 -4.42 -16.33
C VAL A 34 -7.85 -4.51 -15.98
N PHE A 35 -8.15 -5.07 -14.82
CA PHE A 35 -9.49 -5.16 -14.25
C PHE A 35 -9.57 -4.27 -13.01
N VAL A 36 -10.63 -3.46 -12.95
CA VAL A 36 -11.02 -2.72 -11.75
C VAL A 36 -12.36 -3.24 -11.28
N VAL A 37 -12.38 -3.90 -10.15
CA VAL A 37 -13.62 -4.32 -9.48
C VAL A 37 -14.03 -3.25 -8.49
N ASP A 38 -15.08 -2.53 -8.80
CA ASP A 38 -15.67 -1.57 -7.88
C ASP A 38 -16.56 -2.28 -6.87
N ASN A 39 -16.13 -2.26 -5.63
CA ASN A 39 -16.73 -3.01 -4.54
C ASN A 39 -17.86 -2.25 -3.83
N HIS A 40 -18.80 -1.72 -4.64
CA HIS A 40 -19.96 -0.93 -4.18
C HIS A 40 -19.56 0.46 -3.66
N SER A 41 -18.77 1.22 -4.43
CA SER A 41 -18.39 2.60 -4.08
C SER A 41 -19.55 3.59 -4.28
N HIS A 42 -19.54 4.65 -3.46
CA HIS A 42 -20.53 5.74 -3.53
C HIS A 42 -19.90 7.08 -3.97
N ASP A 43 -18.60 7.11 -4.27
CA ASP A 43 -17.84 8.30 -4.66
C ASP A 43 -17.87 8.62 -6.17
N GLY A 44 -18.61 7.81 -6.96
CA GLY A 44 -18.70 7.95 -8.41
C GLY A 44 -17.46 7.47 -9.17
N SER A 45 -16.58 6.67 -8.57
CA SER A 45 -15.34 6.17 -9.15
C SER A 45 -15.52 5.59 -10.55
N VAL A 46 -16.48 4.68 -10.75
CA VAL A 46 -16.69 3.97 -12.03
C VAL A 46 -17.07 4.93 -13.15
N ALA A 47 -18.05 5.80 -12.91
CA ALA A 47 -18.51 6.77 -13.91
C ALA A 47 -17.39 7.74 -14.30
N TYR A 48 -16.62 8.18 -13.32
CA TYR A 48 -15.50 9.11 -13.51
C TYR A 48 -14.33 8.50 -14.29
N LEU A 49 -13.96 7.24 -14.01
CA LEU A 49 -12.75 6.62 -14.53
C LEU A 49 -12.95 5.88 -15.86
N ARG A 50 -14.15 5.34 -16.12
CA ARG A 50 -14.44 4.55 -17.32
C ARG A 50 -14.14 5.30 -18.63
N SER A 51 -14.48 6.59 -18.69
CA SER A 51 -14.21 7.41 -19.88
C SER A 51 -12.73 7.80 -20.01
N ARG A 52 -11.97 7.81 -18.92
CA ARG A 52 -10.55 8.17 -18.89
C ARG A 52 -9.63 7.01 -19.19
N PHE A 53 -10.10 5.80 -18.88
CA PHE A 53 -9.33 4.55 -19.03
C PHE A 53 -10.16 3.54 -19.83
N PRO A 54 -10.38 3.75 -21.14
CA PRO A 54 -11.26 2.90 -21.98
C PRO A 54 -10.76 1.46 -22.09
N ASP A 55 -9.45 1.22 -21.97
CA ASP A 55 -8.84 -0.11 -22.05
C ASP A 55 -8.92 -0.90 -20.72
N VAL A 56 -9.46 -0.30 -19.65
CA VAL A 56 -9.64 -0.96 -18.36
C VAL A 56 -11.00 -1.60 -18.26
N HIS A 57 -11.03 -2.86 -17.84
CA HIS A 57 -12.27 -3.63 -17.60
C HIS A 57 -12.88 -3.26 -16.24
N PHE A 58 -13.90 -2.40 -16.22
CA PHE A 58 -14.60 -2.02 -14.99
C PHE A 58 -15.76 -2.98 -14.70
N ILE A 59 -15.70 -3.66 -13.54
CA ILE A 59 -16.73 -4.55 -13.01
C ILE A 59 -17.34 -3.90 -11.77
N ALA A 60 -18.59 -3.46 -11.83
CA ALA A 60 -19.29 -2.88 -10.68
C ALA A 60 -20.05 -3.98 -9.93
N SER A 61 -19.73 -4.14 -8.64
CA SER A 61 -20.44 -5.06 -7.75
C SER A 61 -21.65 -4.39 -7.10
N ALA A 62 -22.76 -5.11 -6.98
CA ALA A 62 -23.94 -4.63 -6.28
C ALA A 62 -23.75 -4.56 -4.75
N HIS A 63 -22.76 -5.26 -4.21
CA HIS A 63 -22.45 -5.33 -2.77
C HIS A 63 -20.95 -5.29 -2.55
N ASN A 64 -20.54 -4.89 -1.33
CA ASN A 64 -19.14 -4.99 -0.90
C ASN A 64 -18.83 -6.46 -0.55
N LEU A 65 -18.09 -7.14 -1.42
CA LEU A 65 -17.71 -8.55 -1.32
C LEU A 65 -16.41 -8.77 -0.52
N GLY A 66 -15.85 -7.70 0.05
CA GLY A 66 -14.53 -7.75 0.66
C GLY A 66 -13.41 -7.81 -0.39
N PHE A 67 -12.17 -7.94 0.10
CA PHE A 67 -10.99 -7.93 -0.77
C PHE A 67 -10.87 -9.25 -1.55
N ALA A 68 -11.03 -10.39 -0.89
CA ALA A 68 -10.91 -11.70 -1.52
C ALA A 68 -11.97 -11.92 -2.61
N GLY A 69 -13.25 -11.69 -2.32
CA GLY A 69 -14.35 -11.85 -3.27
C GLY A 69 -14.21 -10.93 -4.48
N GLY A 70 -13.87 -9.65 -4.26
CA GLY A 70 -13.63 -8.70 -5.34
C GLY A 70 -12.49 -9.13 -6.27
N ASN A 71 -11.34 -9.54 -5.74
CA ASN A 71 -10.23 -10.03 -6.55
C ASN A 71 -10.60 -11.31 -7.33
N ASN A 72 -11.28 -12.26 -6.69
CA ASN A 72 -11.64 -13.52 -7.32
C ASN A 72 -12.54 -13.36 -8.54
N ILE A 73 -13.44 -12.37 -8.54
CA ILE A 73 -14.30 -12.06 -9.70
C ILE A 73 -13.46 -11.76 -10.94
N ALA A 74 -12.45 -10.91 -10.80
CA ALA A 74 -11.58 -10.52 -11.91
C ALA A 74 -10.59 -11.65 -12.28
N ILE A 75 -10.02 -12.35 -11.29
CA ILE A 75 -9.09 -13.45 -11.56
C ILE A 75 -9.76 -14.54 -12.41
N ARG A 76 -11.01 -14.88 -12.14
CA ARG A 76 -11.76 -15.89 -12.92
C ARG A 76 -12.00 -15.48 -14.39
N GLN A 77 -12.00 -14.17 -14.68
CA GLN A 77 -12.17 -13.63 -16.04
C GLN A 77 -10.83 -13.37 -16.74
N SER A 78 -9.75 -13.28 -15.99
CA SER A 78 -8.44 -12.90 -16.47
C SER A 78 -7.69 -14.06 -17.13
N LYS A 79 -6.79 -13.75 -18.10
CA LYS A 79 -6.11 -14.73 -18.96
C LYS A 79 -4.59 -14.66 -18.91
N GLY A 80 -4.02 -13.73 -18.13
CA GLY A 80 -2.58 -13.54 -18.03
C GLY A 80 -1.85 -14.75 -17.45
N GLU A 81 -0.65 -15.02 -17.93
CA GLU A 81 0.28 -16.00 -17.37
C GLU A 81 0.61 -15.67 -15.93
N TYR A 82 0.71 -14.36 -15.63
CA TYR A 82 0.82 -13.82 -14.29
C TYR A 82 -0.42 -13.02 -13.90
N VAL A 83 -0.68 -12.96 -12.61
CA VAL A 83 -1.75 -12.17 -12.01
C VAL A 83 -1.14 -11.23 -10.97
N LEU A 84 -1.34 -9.93 -11.13
CA LEU A 84 -0.98 -8.93 -10.13
C LEU A 84 -2.23 -8.45 -9.38
N LEU A 85 -2.29 -8.70 -8.08
CA LEU A 85 -3.24 -8.02 -7.20
C LEU A 85 -2.60 -6.71 -6.76
N LEU A 86 -3.27 -5.59 -7.00
CA LEU A 86 -2.75 -4.25 -6.74
C LEU A 86 -3.77 -3.41 -5.98
N ASN A 87 -3.36 -2.79 -4.88
CA ASN A 87 -4.24 -1.87 -4.17
C ASN A 87 -4.45 -0.57 -4.95
N PRO A 88 -5.67 0.02 -4.89
CA PRO A 88 -6.00 1.24 -5.61
C PRO A 88 -5.29 2.50 -5.09
N ASP A 89 -4.69 2.44 -3.89
CA ASP A 89 -3.93 3.52 -3.25
C ASP A 89 -2.41 3.31 -3.35
N THR A 90 -1.96 2.75 -4.49
CA THR A 90 -0.53 2.57 -4.80
C THR A 90 -0.09 3.43 -5.98
N VAL A 91 1.21 3.74 -6.03
CA VAL A 91 1.87 4.35 -7.19
C VAL A 91 3.01 3.42 -7.62
N VAL A 92 2.95 2.97 -8.86
CA VAL A 92 3.90 1.99 -9.41
C VAL A 92 4.98 2.73 -10.22
N GLY A 93 6.26 2.46 -9.92
CA GLY A 93 7.37 2.95 -10.73
C GLY A 93 7.40 2.28 -12.10
N GLU A 94 7.91 2.97 -13.11
CA GLU A 94 7.87 2.55 -14.51
C GLU A 94 8.59 1.22 -14.77
N GLU A 95 9.62 0.88 -13.97
CA GLU A 95 10.43 -0.34 -14.14
C GLU A 95 9.87 -1.56 -13.39
N VAL A 96 8.91 -1.36 -12.48
CA VAL A 96 8.49 -2.38 -11.51
C VAL A 96 7.87 -3.61 -12.19
N ILE A 97 7.03 -3.40 -13.20
CA ILE A 97 6.32 -4.51 -13.89
C ILE A 97 7.29 -5.34 -14.72
N HIS A 98 8.20 -4.69 -15.46
CA HIS A 98 9.22 -5.41 -16.24
C HIS A 98 10.13 -6.24 -15.34
N ALA A 99 10.66 -5.66 -14.27
CA ALA A 99 11.49 -6.39 -13.30
C ALA A 99 10.74 -7.55 -12.64
N SER A 100 9.43 -7.40 -12.40
CA SER A 100 8.58 -8.47 -11.85
C SER A 100 8.43 -9.64 -12.82
N ILE A 101 8.19 -9.36 -14.10
CA ILE A 101 8.06 -10.38 -15.15
C ILE A 101 9.41 -11.11 -15.34
N ASP A 102 10.50 -10.36 -15.50
CA ASP A 102 11.84 -10.92 -15.71
C ASP A 102 12.26 -11.83 -14.56
N PHE A 103 11.94 -11.41 -13.32
CA PHE A 103 12.19 -12.23 -12.15
C PHE A 103 11.38 -13.54 -12.19
N MET A 104 10.09 -13.46 -12.46
CA MET A 104 9.24 -14.67 -12.49
C MET A 104 9.60 -15.60 -13.64
N ASP A 105 9.99 -15.08 -14.79
CA ASP A 105 10.45 -15.89 -15.94
C ASP A 105 11.74 -16.65 -15.61
N SER A 106 12.63 -16.02 -14.85
CA SER A 106 13.91 -16.63 -14.43
C SER A 106 13.80 -17.54 -13.19
N HIS A 107 12.67 -17.51 -12.47
CA HIS A 107 12.47 -18.27 -11.22
C HIS A 107 11.19 -19.14 -11.29
N PRO A 108 11.22 -20.28 -12.00
CA PRO A 108 10.01 -21.11 -12.21
C PRO A 108 9.44 -21.70 -10.91
N ALA A 109 10.24 -21.85 -9.85
CA ALA A 109 9.77 -22.28 -8.53
C ALA A 109 9.02 -21.18 -7.75
N ALA A 110 9.12 -19.91 -8.17
CA ALA A 110 8.41 -18.82 -7.53
C ALA A 110 6.90 -18.92 -7.82
N GLY A 111 6.10 -19.06 -6.79
CA GLY A 111 4.64 -18.96 -6.85
C GLY A 111 4.18 -17.52 -6.93
N GLY A 112 4.94 -16.62 -6.33
CA GLY A 112 4.70 -15.19 -6.40
C GLY A 112 5.76 -14.38 -5.65
N HIS A 113 5.65 -13.05 -5.79
CA HIS A 113 6.50 -12.12 -5.08
C HIS A 113 5.77 -10.83 -4.68
N GLY A 114 6.28 -10.18 -3.64
CA GLY A 114 6.00 -8.80 -3.29
C GLY A 114 7.18 -7.89 -3.61
N VAL A 115 7.00 -6.59 -3.40
CA VAL A 115 7.99 -5.56 -3.71
C VAL A 115 8.27 -4.66 -2.51
N GLN A 116 9.30 -3.81 -2.60
CA GLN A 116 9.57 -2.78 -1.60
C GLN A 116 8.48 -1.71 -1.65
N MET A 117 7.65 -1.67 -0.62
CA MET A 117 6.68 -0.61 -0.45
C MET A 117 7.30 0.55 0.32
N LEU A 118 7.08 1.77 -0.17
CA LEU A 118 7.44 3.01 0.52
C LEU A 118 6.20 3.60 1.20
N THR A 119 6.41 4.23 2.34
CA THR A 119 5.42 5.09 2.98
C THR A 119 5.40 6.46 2.31
N HIS A 120 4.41 7.27 2.62
CA HIS A 120 4.31 8.67 2.15
C HIS A 120 5.49 9.58 2.56
N CYS A 121 6.35 9.14 3.46
CA CYS A 121 7.60 9.81 3.85
C CYS A 121 8.84 9.18 3.20
N GLY A 122 8.69 8.23 2.28
CA GLY A 122 9.80 7.50 1.65
C GLY A 122 10.43 6.41 2.51
N GLU A 123 9.91 6.16 3.72
CA GLU A 123 10.41 5.08 4.58
C GLU A 123 10.01 3.71 4.03
N ARG A 124 10.86 2.71 4.20
CA ARG A 124 10.58 1.32 3.85
C ARG A 124 9.46 0.76 4.73
N ALA A 125 8.36 0.33 4.14
CA ALA A 125 7.25 -0.27 4.86
C ALA A 125 7.61 -1.70 5.30
N LEU A 126 7.60 -1.98 6.60
CA LEU A 126 8.02 -3.27 7.17
C LEU A 126 7.20 -4.45 6.63
N GLU A 127 5.95 -4.22 6.23
CA GLU A 127 5.07 -5.24 5.64
C GLU A 127 5.45 -5.66 4.21
N SER A 128 6.46 -5.05 3.60
CA SER A 128 7.04 -5.52 2.33
C SER A 128 7.63 -6.92 2.45
N ARG A 129 8.04 -7.31 3.65
CA ARG A 129 8.66 -8.61 3.95
C ARG A 129 8.02 -9.14 5.23
N ARG A 130 7.30 -10.24 5.13
CA ARG A 130 6.61 -10.79 6.29
C ARG A 130 6.86 -12.29 6.43
N GLY A 131 7.02 -12.72 7.68
CA GLY A 131 6.95 -14.11 8.09
C GLY A 131 5.52 -14.53 8.46
N LEU A 132 5.27 -15.82 8.46
CA LEU A 132 3.98 -16.38 8.86
C LEU A 132 3.65 -16.07 10.33
N PRO A 133 2.41 -15.70 10.62
CA PRO A 133 1.98 -15.41 11.97
C PRO A 133 1.76 -16.72 12.76
N SER A 134 2.83 -17.33 13.29
CA SER A 134 2.67 -18.36 14.30
C SER A 134 2.23 -17.74 15.64
N PRO A 135 1.70 -18.53 16.60
CA PRO A 135 1.34 -18.04 17.93
C PRO A 135 2.48 -17.30 18.62
N MET A 136 3.72 -17.86 18.56
CA MET A 136 4.90 -17.25 19.18
C MET A 136 5.36 -15.98 18.45
N VAL A 137 5.37 -15.97 17.12
CA VAL A 137 5.70 -14.80 16.30
C VAL A 137 4.71 -13.67 16.57
N SER A 138 3.42 -13.98 16.65
CA SER A 138 2.37 -13.03 16.99
C SER A 138 2.51 -12.48 18.41
N PHE A 139 2.90 -13.32 19.37
CA PHE A 139 3.18 -12.93 20.75
C PHE A 139 4.37 -11.96 20.81
N TYR A 140 5.50 -12.26 20.19
CA TYR A 140 6.67 -11.36 20.16
C TYR A 140 6.35 -10.00 19.55
N LYS A 141 5.55 -9.97 18.47
CA LYS A 141 5.06 -8.72 17.88
C LYS A 141 4.18 -7.93 18.85
N MET A 142 3.26 -8.62 19.55
CA MET A 142 2.30 -7.99 20.45
C MET A 142 2.98 -7.33 21.66
N ILE A 143 4.02 -7.96 22.25
CA ILE A 143 4.77 -7.41 23.37
C ILE A 143 5.90 -6.46 22.96
N GLY A 144 6.06 -6.23 21.63
CA GLY A 144 7.00 -5.24 21.08
C GLY A 144 8.45 -5.71 20.92
N LEU A 145 8.76 -6.98 21.14
CA LEU A 145 10.12 -7.52 20.98
C LEU A 145 10.68 -7.31 19.57
N CYS A 146 9.83 -7.34 18.54
CA CYS A 146 10.24 -7.02 17.17
C CYS A 146 10.88 -5.63 17.03
N LYS A 147 10.47 -4.66 17.87
CA LYS A 147 10.99 -3.29 17.84
C LYS A 147 12.33 -3.17 18.59
N HIS A 148 12.49 -3.95 19.66
CA HIS A 148 13.72 -3.94 20.45
C HIS A 148 14.85 -4.73 19.79
N PHE A 149 14.50 -5.78 19.04
CA PHE A 149 15.45 -6.65 18.34
C PHE A 149 15.10 -6.76 16.85
N PRO A 150 15.19 -5.67 16.08
CA PRO A 150 14.67 -5.60 14.70
C PRO A 150 15.39 -6.48 13.69
N GLN A 151 16.61 -6.95 14.00
CA GLN A 151 17.41 -7.83 13.13
C GLN A 151 17.42 -9.30 13.61
N SER A 152 16.68 -9.63 14.66
CA SER A 152 16.64 -10.99 15.20
C SER A 152 15.74 -11.88 14.37
N ASP A 153 16.23 -13.01 13.89
CA ASP A 153 15.43 -14.04 13.20
C ASP A 153 14.28 -14.55 14.08
N ARG A 154 14.49 -14.65 15.38
CA ARG A 154 13.49 -15.15 16.33
C ARG A 154 12.44 -14.09 16.67
N PHE A 155 12.87 -12.90 17.12
CA PHE A 155 11.98 -11.90 17.66
C PHE A 155 11.38 -10.98 16.58
N ALA A 156 12.11 -10.74 15.48
CA ALA A 156 11.66 -9.95 14.36
C ALA A 156 11.21 -10.79 13.15
N HIS A 157 10.98 -12.08 13.32
CA HIS A 157 10.55 -12.99 12.26
C HIS A 157 9.30 -12.50 11.53
N TYR A 158 8.36 -11.89 12.25
CA TYR A 158 7.15 -11.33 11.62
C TYR A 158 7.44 -10.34 10.49
N TYR A 159 8.54 -9.59 10.59
CA TYR A 159 8.99 -8.63 9.55
C TYR A 159 10.24 -9.11 8.81
N MET A 160 10.66 -10.35 9.07
CA MET A 160 11.88 -10.94 8.50
C MET A 160 13.07 -9.99 8.58
N GLY A 161 13.35 -9.52 9.80
CA GLY A 161 14.25 -8.40 10.06
C GLY A 161 15.70 -8.63 9.63
N SER A 162 16.16 -9.88 9.58
CA SER A 162 17.48 -10.28 9.09
C SER A 162 17.64 -10.24 7.57
N LEU A 163 16.53 -10.25 6.81
CA LEU A 163 16.57 -10.23 5.35
C LEU A 163 17.05 -8.86 4.86
N SER A 164 17.93 -8.84 3.84
CA SER A 164 18.36 -7.61 3.18
C SER A 164 17.19 -6.90 2.49
N TRP A 165 17.25 -5.56 2.45
CA TRP A 165 16.30 -4.73 1.70
C TRP A 165 16.69 -4.53 0.23
N ASP A 166 17.93 -4.79 -0.11
CA ASP A 166 18.53 -4.29 -1.35
C ASP A 166 18.77 -5.40 -2.37
N VAL A 167 18.44 -6.65 -2.00
CA VAL A 167 18.52 -7.83 -2.88
C VAL A 167 17.24 -8.66 -2.80
N PRO A 168 16.88 -9.39 -3.87
CA PRO A 168 15.79 -10.36 -3.81
C PRO A 168 15.99 -11.39 -2.71
N GLY A 169 14.92 -11.77 -2.03
CA GLY A 169 14.99 -12.74 -0.94
C GLY A 169 13.70 -13.52 -0.75
N LYS A 170 13.81 -14.75 -0.26
CA LYS A 170 12.65 -15.58 0.07
C LYS A 170 11.94 -15.02 1.30
N ILE A 171 10.63 -14.87 1.19
CA ILE A 171 9.76 -14.44 2.27
C ILE A 171 8.65 -15.48 2.48
N GLU A 172 7.94 -15.40 3.59
CA GLU A 172 6.85 -16.35 3.83
C GLU A 172 5.50 -15.78 3.38
N VAL A 173 5.28 -14.47 3.52
CA VAL A 173 3.99 -13.82 3.22
C VAL A 173 4.19 -12.64 2.28
N ILE A 174 3.53 -12.69 1.14
CA ILE A 174 3.44 -11.62 0.15
C ILE A 174 2.34 -10.66 0.59
N SER A 175 2.58 -9.35 0.48
CA SER A 175 1.57 -8.35 0.82
C SER A 175 0.50 -8.22 -0.27
N GLY A 176 -0.79 -8.23 0.11
CA GLY A 176 -1.90 -8.01 -0.83
C GLY A 176 -1.90 -6.63 -1.51
N ALA A 177 -1.10 -5.66 -1.03
CA ALA A 177 -1.01 -4.35 -1.67
C ALA A 177 -0.30 -4.38 -3.03
N TYR A 178 0.65 -5.31 -3.20
CA TYR A 178 1.29 -5.68 -4.46
C TYR A 178 1.63 -7.16 -4.39
N CYS A 179 0.81 -8.00 -4.99
CA CYS A 179 0.95 -9.45 -4.95
C CYS A 179 1.01 -10.00 -6.38
N PHE A 180 2.22 -10.23 -6.88
CA PHE A 180 2.48 -10.74 -8.22
C PHE A 180 2.56 -12.26 -8.18
N LEU A 181 1.67 -12.94 -8.88
CA LEU A 181 1.41 -14.37 -8.75
C LEU A 181 1.55 -15.10 -10.09
N ARG A 182 2.03 -16.33 -10.04
CA ARG A 182 2.03 -17.25 -11.18
C ARG A 182 0.64 -17.90 -11.31
N ARG A 183 0.05 -17.87 -12.51
CA ARG A 183 -1.28 -18.46 -12.79
C ARG A 183 -1.31 -19.95 -12.43
N SER A 184 -0.33 -20.73 -12.88
CA SER A 184 -0.26 -22.17 -12.59
C SER A 184 -0.14 -22.48 -11.10
N ALA A 185 0.42 -21.56 -10.31
CA ALA A 185 0.44 -21.70 -8.85
C ALA A 185 -0.97 -21.47 -8.25
N LEU A 186 -1.70 -20.44 -8.73
CA LEU A 186 -3.10 -20.22 -8.34
C LEU A 186 -3.99 -21.40 -8.73
N ASP A 187 -3.83 -21.96 -9.94
CA ASP A 187 -4.58 -23.10 -10.41
C ASP A 187 -4.36 -24.33 -9.52
N LYS A 188 -3.16 -24.49 -8.97
CA LYS A 188 -2.79 -25.60 -8.06
C LYS A 188 -3.31 -25.42 -6.65
N VAL A 189 -3.18 -24.20 -6.08
CA VAL A 189 -3.50 -23.98 -4.65
C VAL A 189 -4.86 -23.34 -4.41
N GLY A 190 -5.55 -22.91 -5.47
CA GLY A 190 -6.82 -22.18 -5.43
C GLY A 190 -6.65 -20.67 -5.26
N LEU A 191 -7.73 -19.95 -5.50
CA LEU A 191 -7.81 -18.49 -5.42
C LEU A 191 -7.79 -17.99 -3.96
N LEU A 192 -8.02 -16.68 -3.75
CA LEU A 192 -8.16 -16.12 -2.40
C LEU A 192 -9.35 -16.77 -1.67
N ASP A 193 -9.19 -17.00 -0.39
CA ASP A 193 -10.24 -17.59 0.45
C ASP A 193 -11.24 -16.51 0.89
N GLU A 194 -12.48 -16.63 0.44
CA GLU A 194 -13.54 -15.65 0.65
C GLU A 194 -14.12 -15.65 2.08
N ASP A 195 -13.73 -16.59 2.95
CA ASP A 195 -14.02 -16.50 4.39
C ASP A 195 -13.31 -15.30 5.04
N PHE A 196 -12.23 -14.79 4.40
CA PHE A 196 -11.56 -13.55 4.79
C PHE A 196 -12.22 -12.37 4.07
N PHE A 197 -13.05 -11.61 4.77
CA PHE A 197 -13.64 -10.41 4.20
C PHE A 197 -12.58 -9.35 3.85
N MET A 198 -11.62 -9.14 4.77
CA MET A 198 -10.50 -8.23 4.62
C MET A 198 -9.41 -8.58 5.63
N TYR A 199 -8.14 -8.56 5.21
CA TYR A 199 -6.97 -9.02 5.97
C TYR A 199 -6.92 -10.53 6.17
N GLY A 200 -5.73 -11.10 6.04
CA GLY A 200 -5.46 -12.51 6.25
C GLY A 200 -5.60 -13.37 4.99
N GLU A 201 -6.31 -12.91 3.98
CA GLU A 201 -6.40 -13.58 2.66
C GLU A 201 -5.04 -13.69 1.96
N ASP A 202 -4.17 -12.67 2.14
CA ASP A 202 -2.81 -12.65 1.63
C ASP A 202 -1.89 -13.61 2.41
N VAL A 203 -2.08 -13.72 3.72
CA VAL A 203 -1.38 -14.67 4.58
C VAL A 203 -1.80 -16.10 4.24
N ASP A 204 -3.09 -16.34 4.07
CA ASP A 204 -3.65 -17.64 3.70
C ASP A 204 -3.14 -18.12 2.34
N LEU A 205 -3.23 -17.27 1.31
CA LEU A 205 -2.75 -17.60 -0.03
C LEU A 205 -1.26 -17.88 -0.01
N SER A 206 -0.47 -17.01 0.64
CA SER A 206 0.99 -17.20 0.76
C SER A 206 1.35 -18.51 1.45
N TYR A 207 0.63 -18.88 2.49
CA TYR A 207 0.82 -20.15 3.18
C TYR A 207 0.47 -21.36 2.29
N ARG A 208 -0.63 -21.28 1.51
CA ARG A 208 -1.01 -22.35 0.57
C ARG A 208 0.00 -22.48 -0.58
N LEU A 209 0.58 -21.38 -1.07
CA LEU A 209 1.67 -21.41 -2.05
C LEU A 209 2.87 -22.18 -1.52
N LEU A 210 3.34 -21.87 -0.30
CA LEU A 210 4.45 -22.60 0.33
C LEU A 210 4.12 -24.09 0.54
N LYS A 211 2.93 -24.42 1.00
CA LYS A 211 2.48 -25.82 1.13
C LYS A 211 2.34 -26.53 -0.21
N GLY A 212 2.02 -25.80 -1.26
CA GLY A 212 1.96 -26.29 -2.63
C GLY A 212 3.34 -26.56 -3.26
N GLY A 213 4.43 -26.28 -2.52
CA GLY A 213 5.80 -26.48 -2.99
C GLY A 213 6.38 -25.32 -3.80
N PHE A 214 5.70 -24.17 -3.78
CA PHE A 214 6.20 -22.93 -4.39
C PHE A 214 7.00 -22.10 -3.39
N GLU A 215 7.71 -21.11 -3.91
CA GLU A 215 8.46 -20.13 -3.15
C GLU A 215 7.81 -18.76 -3.23
N ASN A 216 7.76 -18.04 -2.12
CA ASN A 216 7.35 -16.66 -2.05
C ASN A 216 8.58 -15.75 -1.96
N TRP A 217 8.60 -14.66 -2.71
CA TRP A 217 9.77 -13.81 -2.85
C TRP A 217 9.48 -12.35 -2.54
N TYR A 218 10.52 -11.61 -2.20
CA TYR A 218 10.58 -10.16 -2.10
C TYR A 218 11.56 -9.64 -3.16
N LEU A 219 11.15 -8.59 -3.88
CA LEU A 219 11.99 -7.87 -4.82
C LEU A 219 12.24 -6.43 -4.34
N PRO A 220 13.48 -5.90 -4.51
CA PRO A 220 13.83 -4.55 -4.04
C PRO A 220 13.39 -3.43 -4.99
N VAL A 221 12.43 -3.68 -5.92
CA VAL A 221 11.81 -2.65 -6.75
C VAL A 221 10.72 -1.91 -5.97
N ARG A 222 10.52 -0.63 -6.24
CA ARG A 222 9.81 0.29 -5.34
C ARG A 222 8.45 0.72 -5.86
N ILE A 223 7.47 0.66 -4.97
CA ILE A 223 6.16 1.31 -5.14
C ILE A 223 5.88 2.21 -3.94
N LEU A 224 5.04 3.23 -4.11
CA LEU A 224 4.43 3.93 -3.00
C LEU A 224 3.12 3.24 -2.63
N HIS A 225 2.83 3.10 -1.33
CA HIS A 225 1.53 2.67 -0.83
C HIS A 225 1.06 3.66 0.24
N TYR A 226 0.04 4.45 -0.05
CA TYR A 226 -0.48 5.46 0.87
C TYR A 226 -1.02 4.88 2.16
N LYS A 227 -1.55 3.65 2.10
CA LYS A 227 -1.96 2.83 3.24
C LYS A 227 -3.03 3.44 4.14
N GLY A 228 -4.26 3.10 3.86
CA GLY A 228 -5.38 3.37 4.75
C GLY A 228 -6.40 4.35 4.24
N GLU A 229 -6.33 4.73 2.97
CA GLU A 229 -7.31 5.61 2.35
C GLU A 229 -8.69 4.93 2.26
N SER A 230 -8.71 3.63 1.98
CA SER A 230 -9.94 2.82 1.99
C SER A 230 -10.37 2.33 3.39
N THR A 231 -9.52 2.51 4.45
CA THR A 231 -9.81 1.93 5.77
C THR A 231 -9.28 2.79 6.91
N GLN A 232 -10.15 3.37 7.73
CA GLN A 232 -9.77 4.09 8.95
C GLN A 232 -9.26 3.13 10.02
N LYS A 233 -7.93 3.01 10.17
CA LYS A 233 -7.25 2.08 11.10
C LYS A 233 -7.53 2.28 12.59
N SER A 234 -8.12 3.38 12.99
CA SER A 234 -8.43 3.69 14.39
C SER A 234 -9.84 3.25 14.82
N SER A 235 -10.63 2.67 13.91
CA SER A 235 -11.99 2.25 14.22
C SER A 235 -11.99 0.90 14.96
N PHE A 236 -12.90 0.74 15.91
CA PHE A 236 -13.18 -0.55 16.57
C PHE A 236 -13.43 -1.67 15.53
N ARG A 237 -14.11 -1.32 14.42
CA ARG A 237 -14.38 -2.24 13.31
C ARG A 237 -13.10 -2.78 12.67
N TYR A 238 -12.07 -1.94 12.47
CA TYR A 238 -10.77 -2.38 11.94
C TYR A 238 -10.11 -3.44 12.84
N VAL A 239 -10.08 -3.16 14.16
CA VAL A 239 -9.48 -4.06 15.15
C VAL A 239 -10.21 -5.41 15.14
N HIS A 240 -11.54 -5.39 15.11
CA HIS A 240 -12.36 -6.60 15.09
C HIS A 240 -12.11 -7.44 13.84
N VAL A 241 -12.20 -6.83 12.63
CA VAL A 241 -11.98 -7.53 11.35
C VAL A 241 -10.58 -8.13 11.26
N PHE A 242 -9.55 -7.41 11.71
CA PHE A 242 -8.18 -7.92 11.71
C PHE A 242 -8.01 -9.14 12.63
N TYR A 243 -8.59 -9.10 13.82
CA TYR A 243 -8.47 -10.23 14.76
C TYR A 243 -9.32 -11.42 14.35
N ASP A 244 -10.50 -11.19 13.78
CA ASP A 244 -11.33 -12.27 13.21
C ASP A 244 -10.59 -12.99 12.08
N ALA A 245 -9.94 -12.23 11.18
CA ALA A 245 -9.10 -12.81 10.14
C ALA A 245 -7.98 -13.69 10.70
N MET A 246 -7.31 -13.25 11.76
CA MET A 246 -6.29 -14.05 12.45
C MET A 246 -6.88 -15.33 13.05
N LEU A 247 -8.07 -15.25 13.66
CA LEU A 247 -8.73 -16.44 14.21
C LEU A 247 -9.17 -17.43 13.12
N ILE A 248 -9.64 -16.93 11.97
CA ILE A 248 -9.96 -17.77 10.81
C ILE A 248 -8.71 -18.49 10.34
N PHE A 249 -7.58 -17.76 10.13
CA PHE A 249 -6.31 -18.34 9.73
C PHE A 249 -5.84 -19.45 10.69
N PHE A 250 -5.83 -19.19 12.00
CA PHE A 250 -5.42 -20.19 12.97
C PHE A 250 -6.37 -21.39 13.02
N ARG A 251 -7.67 -21.18 12.87
CA ARG A 251 -8.64 -22.29 12.80
C ARG A 251 -8.40 -23.19 11.60
N LYS A 252 -8.12 -22.60 10.43
CA LYS A 252 -7.93 -23.36 9.17
C LYS A 252 -6.59 -24.11 9.14
N HIS A 253 -5.52 -23.46 9.57
CA HIS A 253 -4.17 -24.00 9.38
C HIS A 253 -3.52 -24.60 10.62
N TYR A 254 -4.04 -24.28 11.80
CA TYR A 254 -3.55 -24.78 13.09
C TYR A 254 -4.67 -25.43 13.93
N GLY A 255 -5.65 -26.08 13.25
CA GLY A 255 -6.86 -26.64 13.84
C GLY A 255 -6.67 -27.70 14.93
N GLY A 256 -5.47 -28.30 15.02
CA GLY A 256 -5.09 -29.20 16.13
C GLY A 256 -4.50 -28.49 17.35
N MET A 257 -4.49 -27.15 17.39
CA MET A 257 -3.92 -26.38 18.49
C MET A 257 -4.74 -26.59 19.78
N ASN A 258 -4.08 -27.12 20.82
CA ASN A 258 -4.65 -27.32 22.15
C ASN A 258 -5.34 -26.05 22.67
N VAL A 259 -6.44 -26.21 23.36
CA VAL A 259 -7.21 -25.16 24.06
C VAL A 259 -6.30 -24.23 24.89
N LEU A 260 -5.18 -24.76 25.41
CA LEU A 260 -4.13 -24.04 26.13
C LEU A 260 -3.55 -22.81 25.34
N TRP A 261 -3.46 -22.85 24.01
CA TRP A 261 -2.95 -21.73 23.20
C TRP A 261 -4.06 -20.80 22.68
N ARG A 262 -5.29 -21.33 22.54
CA ARG A 262 -6.44 -20.51 22.11
C ARG A 262 -6.84 -19.48 23.18
N LEU A 263 -6.80 -19.88 24.46
CA LEU A 263 -7.25 -19.01 25.55
C LEU A 263 -6.36 -17.78 25.75
N PRO A 264 -5.03 -17.89 25.86
CA PRO A 264 -4.14 -16.72 25.99
C PRO A 264 -4.22 -15.77 24.80
N ILE A 265 -4.32 -16.28 23.56
CA ILE A 265 -4.43 -15.45 22.36
C ILE A 265 -5.75 -14.68 22.37
N LYS A 266 -6.87 -15.34 22.60
CA LYS A 266 -8.17 -14.65 22.72
C LYS A 266 -8.14 -13.60 23.83
N THR A 267 -7.63 -13.93 25.01
CA THR A 267 -7.53 -12.99 26.14
C THR A 267 -6.70 -11.79 25.80
N ALA A 268 -5.53 -11.97 25.16
CA ALA A 268 -4.67 -10.87 24.73
C ALA A 268 -5.35 -9.96 23.67
N ILE A 269 -6.11 -10.56 22.74
CA ILE A 269 -6.93 -9.85 21.77
C ILE A 269 -7.97 -8.98 22.47
N TYR A 270 -8.76 -9.56 23.38
CA TYR A 270 -9.80 -8.82 24.11
C TYR A 270 -9.23 -7.74 25.01
N VAL A 271 -8.11 -7.98 25.70
CA VAL A 271 -7.42 -6.98 26.53
C VAL A 271 -6.98 -5.80 25.69
N LYS A 272 -6.40 -6.05 24.49
CA LYS A 272 -5.96 -4.98 23.59
C LYS A 272 -7.13 -4.23 22.97
N ALA A 273 -8.19 -4.92 22.57
CA ALA A 273 -9.43 -4.31 22.08
C ALA A 273 -10.09 -3.44 23.16
N PHE A 274 -10.17 -3.93 24.40
CA PHE A 274 -10.70 -3.19 25.55
C PHE A 274 -9.84 -1.98 25.91
N GLY A 275 -8.52 -2.10 25.91
CA GLY A 275 -7.58 -0.97 26.08
C GLY A 275 -7.75 0.10 25.00
N SER A 276 -7.98 -0.30 23.75
CA SER A 276 -8.28 0.60 22.64
C SER A 276 -9.63 1.34 22.84
N LEU A 277 -10.66 0.62 23.30
CA LEU A 277 -11.97 1.19 23.64
C LEU A 277 -11.86 2.23 24.77
N ILE A 278 -11.16 1.89 25.85
CA ILE A 278 -10.92 2.83 26.96
C ILE A 278 -10.17 4.07 26.43
N GLY A 279 -9.14 3.91 25.62
CA GLY A 279 -8.39 5.02 25.04
C GLY A 279 -9.24 5.92 24.14
N THR A 280 -10.14 5.37 23.35
CA THR A 280 -11.07 6.15 22.50
C THR A 280 -12.15 6.83 23.33
N THR A 281 -12.69 6.17 24.35
CA THR A 281 -13.68 6.75 25.27
C THR A 281 -13.08 7.89 26.08
N ILE A 282 -11.87 7.73 26.63
CA ILE A 282 -11.16 8.79 27.35
C ILE A 282 -10.90 10.01 26.44
N ARG A 283 -10.49 9.78 25.17
CA ARG A 283 -10.31 10.87 24.19
C ARG A 283 -11.62 11.59 23.88
N ALA A 284 -12.69 10.83 23.69
CA ALA A 284 -14.04 11.38 23.44
C ALA A 284 -14.55 12.20 24.63
N THR A 285 -14.37 11.68 25.86
CA THR A 285 -14.76 12.38 27.10
C THR A 285 -13.91 13.62 27.33
N ARG A 286 -12.60 13.57 27.13
CA ARG A 286 -11.72 14.74 27.19
C ARG A 286 -12.12 15.81 26.17
N LYS A 287 -12.49 15.40 24.95
CA LYS A 287 -13.00 16.32 23.92
C LYS A 287 -14.32 16.97 24.34
N LYS A 288 -15.26 16.22 24.95
CA LYS A 288 -16.53 16.76 25.49
C LYS A 288 -16.33 17.69 26.68
N LEU A 289 -15.32 17.45 27.50
CA LEU A 289 -14.96 18.29 28.66
C LEU A 289 -14.10 19.52 28.30
N GLY A 290 -13.93 19.82 26.99
CA GLY A 290 -13.19 21.00 26.54
C GLY A 290 -11.68 20.92 26.69
N PHE A 291 -11.12 19.79 27.13
CA PHE A 291 -9.68 19.59 27.13
C PHE A 291 -9.21 19.42 25.67
N ARG A 292 -8.64 20.48 25.14
CA ARG A 292 -7.98 20.48 23.84
C ARG A 292 -6.81 19.50 23.88
N THR A 293 -7.00 18.30 23.36
CA THR A 293 -5.89 17.47 22.89
C THR A 293 -5.46 18.05 21.55
N SER A 294 -4.81 19.21 21.61
CA SER A 294 -4.33 19.82 20.39
C SER A 294 -2.95 19.27 20.04
N LYS A 295 -2.95 18.17 19.28
CA LYS A 295 -2.19 18.30 18.03
C LYS A 295 -3.17 18.98 17.07
N ALA A 296 -3.17 20.30 16.99
CA ALA A 296 -3.73 21.00 15.85
C ALA A 296 -3.20 20.25 14.63
N LYS A 297 -4.07 19.82 13.69
CA LYS A 297 -3.60 19.34 12.40
C LYS A 297 -2.83 20.52 11.80
N SER A 298 -1.52 20.51 11.94
CA SER A 298 -0.66 21.46 11.26
C SER A 298 -0.78 21.11 9.80
N PHE A 299 -1.44 21.95 9.03
CA PHE A 299 -1.46 21.79 7.58
C PHE A 299 -0.03 21.81 7.07
N PRO A 300 0.33 20.92 6.14
CA PRO A 300 1.68 20.90 5.60
C PRO A 300 1.98 22.18 4.84
N HIS A 301 3.24 22.57 4.83
CA HIS A 301 3.74 23.57 3.92
C HIS A 301 4.07 22.87 2.60
N TYR A 302 3.48 23.31 1.51
CA TYR A 302 3.66 22.71 0.20
C TYR A 302 4.89 23.27 -0.50
N ILE A 303 5.65 22.41 -1.18
CA ILE A 303 6.81 22.80 -1.98
C ILE A 303 6.62 22.20 -3.36
N PHE A 304 6.24 23.03 -4.34
CA PHE A 304 6.06 22.58 -5.71
C PHE A 304 7.40 22.50 -6.42
N VAL A 305 7.70 21.32 -6.96
CA VAL A 305 8.89 21.04 -7.80
C VAL A 305 8.39 20.71 -9.19
N ALA A 306 8.52 21.66 -10.12
CA ALA A 306 7.95 21.55 -11.44
C ALA A 306 8.79 22.27 -12.49
N GLY A 307 8.48 22.07 -13.78
CA GLY A 307 9.05 22.83 -14.86
C GLY A 307 8.58 24.28 -14.87
N LYS A 308 9.40 25.16 -15.47
CA LYS A 308 9.10 26.59 -15.57
C LYS A 308 7.77 26.86 -16.29
N ASP A 309 7.42 26.00 -17.24
CA ASP A 309 6.23 26.04 -18.08
C ASP A 309 4.89 25.91 -17.34
N VAL A 310 4.89 25.26 -16.17
CA VAL A 310 3.66 25.02 -15.38
C VAL A 310 3.64 25.74 -14.03
N MET A 311 4.69 26.46 -13.69
CA MET A 311 4.85 27.09 -12.38
C MET A 311 3.71 28.06 -12.05
N GLU A 312 3.24 28.85 -13.03
CA GLU A 312 2.10 29.75 -12.86
C GLU A 312 0.81 28.99 -12.52
N LYS A 313 0.58 27.79 -13.12
CA LYS A 313 -0.57 26.96 -12.80
C LYS A 313 -0.49 26.44 -11.35
N CYS A 314 0.69 26.01 -10.93
CA CYS A 314 0.92 25.57 -9.54
C CYS A 314 0.67 26.74 -8.55
N GLN A 315 1.09 27.97 -8.90
CA GLN A 315 0.86 29.15 -8.07
C GLN A 315 -0.63 29.49 -7.96
N ARG A 316 -1.37 29.47 -9.07
CA ARG A 316 -2.83 29.66 -9.07
C ARG A 316 -3.52 28.61 -8.24
N LEU A 317 -3.23 27.33 -8.47
CA LEU A 317 -3.80 26.22 -7.67
C LEU A 317 -3.57 26.42 -6.17
N ALA A 318 -2.36 26.78 -5.77
CA ALA A 318 -2.03 27.02 -4.37
C ALA A 318 -2.80 28.23 -3.79
N THR A 319 -2.95 29.31 -4.57
CA THR A 319 -3.69 30.52 -4.16
C THR A 319 -5.17 30.22 -4.03
N ASP A 320 -5.77 29.56 -5.00
CA ASP A 320 -7.21 29.23 -5.03
C ASP A 320 -7.61 28.31 -3.88
N ASN A 321 -6.67 27.47 -3.42
CA ASN A 321 -6.86 26.56 -2.30
C ASN A 321 -6.27 27.06 -0.96
N ALA A 322 -5.84 28.33 -0.89
CA ALA A 322 -5.25 28.95 0.29
C ALA A 322 -4.08 28.17 0.91
N LEU A 323 -3.25 27.55 0.08
CA LEU A 323 -2.10 26.76 0.54
C LEU A 323 -0.92 27.67 0.88
N VAL A 324 -0.21 27.32 1.93
CA VAL A 324 1.11 27.91 2.20
C VAL A 324 2.12 27.16 1.34
N ALA A 325 2.62 27.80 0.29
CA ALA A 325 3.40 27.13 -0.73
C ALA A 325 4.70 27.88 -1.10
N GLU A 326 5.73 27.09 -1.41
CA GLU A 326 6.97 27.53 -2.06
C GLU A 326 7.16 26.81 -3.39
N TYR A 327 8.03 27.33 -4.24
CA TYR A 327 8.18 26.85 -5.62
C TYR A 327 9.66 26.68 -5.95
N ARG A 328 9.98 25.55 -6.58
CA ARG A 328 11.33 25.24 -7.08
C ARG A 328 11.22 24.78 -8.54
N VAL A 329 11.92 25.46 -9.41
CA VAL A 329 12.05 25.02 -10.81
C VAL A 329 13.09 23.93 -10.89
N ALA A 330 12.73 22.79 -11.47
CA ALA A 330 13.64 21.67 -11.69
C ALA A 330 13.32 20.96 -13.01
N ASP A 331 14.31 20.28 -13.54
CA ASP A 331 14.21 19.35 -14.66
C ASP A 331 14.71 17.96 -14.24
N LYS A 332 14.69 17.00 -15.17
CA LYS A 332 15.06 15.61 -14.85
C LYS A 332 16.48 15.51 -14.30
N ASP A 333 17.42 16.24 -14.88
CA ASP A 333 18.83 16.15 -14.52
C ASP A 333 19.11 16.81 -13.16
N SER A 334 18.31 17.79 -12.77
CA SER A 334 18.44 18.50 -11.49
C SER A 334 17.59 17.93 -10.34
N LEU A 335 16.72 16.93 -10.60
CA LEU A 335 15.78 16.39 -9.60
C LEU A 335 16.48 15.95 -8.31
N GLN A 336 17.50 15.11 -8.41
CA GLN A 336 18.21 14.57 -7.24
C GLN A 336 18.88 15.68 -6.42
N HIS A 337 19.53 16.63 -7.09
CA HIS A 337 20.16 17.79 -6.44
C HIS A 337 19.11 18.68 -5.76
N THR A 338 18.02 18.98 -6.45
CA THR A 338 16.92 19.80 -5.91
C THR A 338 16.30 19.12 -4.68
N HIS A 339 15.98 17.83 -4.77
CA HIS A 339 15.44 17.08 -3.64
C HIS A 339 16.40 17.09 -2.43
N ALA A 340 17.70 16.82 -2.64
CA ALA A 340 18.71 16.83 -1.57
C ALA A 340 18.82 18.21 -0.87
N ASN A 341 18.72 19.30 -1.63
CA ASN A 341 18.70 20.64 -1.07
C ASN A 341 17.44 20.91 -0.23
N LEU A 342 16.27 20.47 -0.69
CA LEU A 342 15.02 20.57 0.07
C LEU A 342 15.09 19.78 1.38
N LEU A 343 15.70 18.58 1.36
CA LEU A 343 15.90 17.80 2.58
C LEU A 343 16.82 18.50 3.59
N LYS A 344 17.87 19.20 3.12
CA LYS A 344 18.75 20.01 3.99
C LYS A 344 18.01 21.21 4.56
N GLU A 345 17.19 21.88 3.76
CA GLU A 345 16.46 23.10 4.14
C GLU A 345 15.31 22.82 5.13
N PHE A 346 14.56 21.73 4.91
CA PHE A 346 13.30 21.44 5.61
C PHE A 346 13.33 20.19 6.49
N GLY A 347 14.26 19.25 6.26
CA GLY A 347 14.31 17.90 6.85
C GLY A 347 14.69 17.87 8.32
N GLY A 348 14.46 18.75 9.13
CA GLY A 348 14.70 18.74 10.58
C GLY A 348 13.77 19.68 11.32
N LYS A 349 12.88 20.34 10.59
CA LYS A 349 11.96 21.32 11.16
C LYS A 349 10.74 20.63 11.80
N ASN A 350 10.22 21.20 12.88
CA ASN A 350 9.08 20.68 13.66
C ASN A 350 7.71 20.87 13.01
N ARG A 351 7.63 21.03 11.69
CA ARG A 351 6.35 21.13 10.95
C ARG A 351 6.34 20.19 9.77
N PRO A 352 5.18 19.70 9.34
CA PRO A 352 5.08 18.87 8.15
C PRO A 352 5.28 19.72 6.89
N TYR A 353 5.98 19.14 5.91
CA TYR A 353 6.14 19.65 4.56
C TYR A 353 5.65 18.62 3.58
N CYS A 354 5.09 19.07 2.45
CA CYS A 354 4.72 18.21 1.35
C CYS A 354 5.47 18.66 0.10
N ILE A 355 6.37 17.83 -0.43
CA ILE A 355 7.04 18.10 -1.69
C ILE A 355 6.18 17.52 -2.80
N VAL A 356 5.68 18.40 -3.67
CA VAL A 356 4.76 18.08 -4.75
C VAL A 356 5.52 18.06 -6.08
N TYR A 357 5.60 16.91 -6.71
CA TYR A 357 6.30 16.70 -7.97
C TYR A 357 5.34 16.69 -9.15
N ASP A 358 5.75 17.33 -10.22
CA ASP A 358 5.06 17.33 -11.50
C ASP A 358 5.28 15.99 -12.23
N THR A 359 4.24 15.16 -12.30
CA THR A 359 4.31 13.81 -12.86
C THR A 359 4.51 13.77 -14.38
N ASP A 360 4.26 14.87 -15.11
CA ASP A 360 4.57 14.95 -16.54
C ASP A 360 6.03 15.33 -16.79
N ARG A 361 6.69 15.91 -15.79
CA ARG A 361 8.11 16.30 -15.87
C ARG A 361 9.02 15.19 -15.35
N PHE A 362 8.63 14.52 -14.26
CA PHE A 362 9.41 13.50 -13.59
C PHE A 362 8.69 12.15 -13.67
N SER A 363 9.45 11.05 -13.85
CA SER A 363 8.88 9.71 -13.75
C SER A 363 8.51 9.39 -12.32
N TYR A 364 7.51 8.53 -12.12
CA TYR A 364 7.21 8.00 -10.79
C TYR A 364 8.40 7.26 -10.20
N GLN A 365 9.13 6.51 -11.03
CA GLN A 365 10.34 5.80 -10.61
C GLN A 365 11.39 6.76 -10.02
N ASP A 366 11.70 7.86 -10.71
CA ASP A 366 12.70 8.83 -10.24
C ASP A 366 12.25 9.50 -8.94
N ILE A 367 10.98 9.89 -8.84
CA ILE A 367 10.41 10.48 -7.62
C ILE A 367 10.51 9.51 -6.45
N LEU A 368 10.13 8.24 -6.63
CA LEU A 368 10.20 7.24 -5.58
C LEU A 368 11.65 6.95 -5.16
N ASN A 369 12.58 6.96 -6.11
CA ASN A 369 13.99 6.75 -5.83
C ASN A 369 14.58 7.86 -4.94
N VAL A 370 14.37 9.14 -5.28
CA VAL A 370 14.92 10.24 -4.48
C VAL A 370 14.32 10.29 -3.06
N PHE A 371 13.03 9.92 -2.90
CA PHE A 371 12.41 9.82 -1.58
C PHE A 371 12.96 8.67 -0.73
N ALA A 372 13.27 7.53 -1.37
CA ALA A 372 13.77 6.36 -0.67
C ALA A 372 15.21 6.49 -0.19
N GLU A 373 16.03 7.36 -0.82
CA GLU A 373 17.44 7.53 -0.47
C GLU A 373 17.62 8.14 0.93
N GLN A 374 16.84 9.15 1.29
CA GLN A 374 16.96 9.86 2.56
C GLN A 374 15.60 10.22 3.17
N PRO A 375 14.81 9.25 3.64
CA PRO A 375 13.47 9.49 4.17
C PRO A 375 13.49 10.40 5.40
N LYS A 376 12.51 11.33 5.48
CA LYS A 376 12.31 12.24 6.61
C LYS A 376 10.86 12.23 7.05
N GLN A 377 10.59 11.93 8.30
CA GLN A 377 9.22 11.78 8.84
C GLN A 377 8.35 13.04 8.71
N ASN A 378 8.98 14.23 8.65
CA ASN A 378 8.28 15.48 8.49
C ASN A 378 8.11 15.92 7.03
N ILE A 379 8.60 15.14 6.06
CA ILE A 379 8.50 15.44 4.62
C ILE A 379 7.65 14.36 3.94
N HIS A 380 6.56 14.80 3.33
CA HIS A 380 5.59 13.94 2.66
C HIS A 380 5.69 14.10 1.15
N ILE A 381 5.40 13.03 0.43
CA ILE A 381 5.34 13.02 -1.04
C ILE A 381 3.97 13.52 -1.50
N GLY A 382 3.95 14.32 -2.55
CA GLY A 382 2.77 14.73 -3.30
C GLY A 382 3.03 14.66 -4.81
N PHE A 383 1.97 14.53 -5.58
CA PHE A 383 2.02 14.46 -7.03
C PHE A 383 1.09 15.48 -7.65
N TYR A 384 1.61 16.28 -8.57
CA TYR A 384 0.83 17.23 -9.36
C TYR A 384 0.54 16.64 -10.74
N HIS A 385 -0.73 16.56 -11.07
CA HIS A 385 -1.26 16.08 -12.34
C HIS A 385 -1.69 17.27 -13.20
N ARG A 386 -0.92 17.56 -14.25
CA ARG A 386 -1.09 18.76 -15.10
C ARG A 386 -2.45 18.83 -15.79
N LYS A 387 -2.93 17.66 -16.26
CA LYS A 387 -4.14 17.54 -17.06
C LYS A 387 -5.39 17.92 -16.28
N GLU A 388 -5.46 17.46 -15.04
CA GLU A 388 -6.56 17.69 -14.11
C GLU A 388 -6.35 18.93 -13.23
N ASN A 389 -5.15 19.57 -13.30
CA ASN A 389 -4.73 20.62 -12.38
C ASN A 389 -4.94 20.25 -10.92
N ARG A 390 -4.48 19.06 -10.54
CA ARG A 390 -4.75 18.44 -9.23
C ARG A 390 -3.47 17.99 -8.53
N VAL A 391 -3.46 18.14 -7.20
CA VAL A 391 -2.43 17.57 -6.33
C VAL A 391 -3.03 16.43 -5.52
N ILE A 392 -2.38 15.28 -5.54
CA ILE A 392 -2.74 14.12 -4.73
C ILE A 392 -1.64 13.87 -3.70
N THR A 393 -2.02 13.85 -2.44
CA THR A 393 -1.16 13.56 -1.29
C THR A 393 -1.82 12.51 -0.40
N MET A 394 -1.12 11.98 0.60
CA MET A 394 -1.73 11.12 1.61
C MET A 394 -2.78 11.85 2.47
N MET A 395 -2.68 13.15 2.62
CA MET A 395 -3.53 13.91 3.54
C MET A 395 -4.81 14.42 2.88
N GLU A 396 -4.70 14.80 1.62
CA GLU A 396 -5.78 15.45 0.88
C GLU A 396 -5.55 15.41 -0.63
N VAL A 397 -6.62 15.59 -1.34
CA VAL A 397 -6.65 15.81 -2.78
C VAL A 397 -7.05 17.28 -2.99
N ILE A 398 -6.24 18.04 -3.73
CA ILE A 398 -6.38 19.48 -3.95
C ILE A 398 -6.58 19.74 -5.44
N GLY A 399 -7.52 20.60 -5.77
CA GLY A 399 -7.95 20.87 -7.15
C GLY A 399 -9.25 20.13 -7.48
N ASP A 400 -10.00 20.68 -8.45
CA ASP A 400 -11.34 20.21 -8.85
C ASP A 400 -11.32 18.86 -9.58
#